data_5467e034efc13a772033e23bc4f79fd9
#
_entry.id   5467e034efc13a772033e23bc4f79fd9
#
_cell.length_a   1.000
_cell.length_b   1.000
_cell.length_c   1.000
_cell.angle_alpha   90.00
_cell.angle_beta   90.00
_cell.angle_gamma   90.00
#
_symmetry.space_group_name_H-M   'P 1'
#
loop_
_entity.id
_entity.type
_entity.pdbx_description
1 polymer ?
#
loop_
_entity_poly.entity_id
_entity_poly.type
_entity_poly.pdbx_seq_one_letter_code
_entity_poly.pdbx_strand_id
1 'polypeptide(L)'
;LIHAVEKLVRHSIAECARKEERSRKRALFDTLTPKEQEIAKLVAQDKLNKVIAFDLNITEHTVKLHRGNLYKKLGVRTVTELFLFLRDIGELDLVTEDPAFLHQSWLLSEDAP
;
A
#
# COMPACT_ATOMS: atom_id res chain seq x y z
N LEU A 1 6.30 39.32 7.54
CA LEU A 1 6.99 39.01 6.27
C LEU A 1 7.96 37.84 6.42
N ILE A 2 8.81 37.89 7.46
CA ILE A 2 9.80 36.84 7.72
C ILE A 2 9.11 35.53 8.05
N HIS A 3 8.04 35.54 8.82
CA HIS A 3 7.28 34.33 9.16
C HIS A 3 6.65 33.65 7.95
N ALA A 4 6.18 34.44 6.98
CA ALA A 4 5.59 33.87 5.76
C ALA A 4 6.63 33.15 4.91
N VAL A 5 7.84 33.70 4.80
CA VAL A 5 8.93 33.11 4.05
C VAL A 5 9.40 31.82 4.71
N GLU A 6 9.57 31.83 6.04
CA GLU A 6 9.95 30.63 6.79
C GLU A 6 8.92 29.52 6.63
N LYS A 7 7.65 29.86 6.66
CA LYS A 7 6.57 28.88 6.48
C LYS A 7 6.60 28.25 5.09
N LEU A 8 6.83 29.04 4.05
CA LEU A 8 6.96 28.56 2.68
C LEU A 8 8.17 27.65 2.51
N VAL A 9 9.31 28.01 3.10
CA VAL A 9 10.53 27.19 3.03
C VAL A 9 10.31 25.87 3.73
N ARG A 10 9.70 25.85 4.90
CA ARG A 10 9.39 24.63 5.64
C ARG A 10 8.45 23.72 4.85
N HIS A 11 7.44 24.31 4.20
CA HIS A 11 6.51 23.54 3.36
C HIS A 11 7.24 22.90 2.18
N SER A 12 8.12 23.64 1.51
CA SER A 12 8.91 23.12 0.38
C SER A 12 9.82 21.98 0.81
N ILE A 13 10.49 22.11 1.95
CA ILE A 13 11.36 21.06 2.50
C ILE A 13 10.53 19.80 2.81
N ALA A 14 9.36 19.95 3.42
CA ALA A 14 8.49 18.82 3.73
C ALA A 14 8.01 18.10 2.46
N GLU A 15 7.70 18.83 1.40
CA GLU A 15 7.29 18.24 0.14
C GLU A 15 8.44 17.49 -0.53
N CYS A 16 9.65 18.04 -0.53
CA CYS A 16 10.83 17.37 -1.05
C CYS A 16 11.10 16.06 -0.29
N ALA A 17 11.00 16.10 1.04
CA ALA A 17 11.18 14.91 1.86
C ALA A 17 10.15 13.83 1.54
N ARG A 18 8.89 14.20 1.28
CA ARG A 18 7.85 13.25 0.89
C ARG A 18 8.11 12.65 -0.48
N LYS A 19 8.60 13.42 -1.44
CA LYS A 19 8.95 12.95 -2.77
C LYS A 19 10.11 11.97 -2.71
N GLU A 20 11.13 12.27 -1.93
CA GLU A 20 12.28 11.39 -1.73
C GLU A 20 11.85 10.08 -1.08
N GLU A 21 10.98 10.14 -0.08
CA GLU A 21 10.43 8.99 0.60
C GLU A 21 9.64 8.11 -0.36
N ARG A 22 8.79 8.71 -1.21
CA ARG A 22 8.03 7.99 -2.23
C ARG A 22 8.95 7.33 -3.25
N SER A 23 9.96 8.06 -3.71
CA SER A 23 10.92 7.53 -4.69
C SER A 23 11.69 6.35 -4.11
N ARG A 24 12.07 6.42 -2.85
CA ARG A 24 12.75 5.33 -2.16
C ARG A 24 11.84 4.11 -2.06
N LYS A 25 10.60 4.29 -1.66
CA LYS A 25 9.61 3.21 -1.57
C LYS A 25 9.34 2.59 -2.93
N ARG A 26 9.22 3.42 -3.96
CA ARG A 26 9.03 2.93 -5.34
C ARG A 26 10.21 2.07 -5.78
N ALA A 27 11.42 2.51 -5.51
CA ALA A 27 12.62 1.75 -5.85
C ALA A 27 12.64 0.40 -5.13
N LEU A 28 12.25 0.36 -3.85
CA LEU A 28 12.15 -0.89 -3.11
C LEU A 28 11.10 -1.82 -3.71
N PHE A 29 9.94 -1.29 -4.08
CA PHE A 29 8.89 -2.08 -4.71
C PHE A 29 9.35 -2.66 -6.05
N ASP A 30 10.12 -1.90 -6.82
CA ASP A 30 10.64 -2.35 -8.10
C ASP A 30 11.64 -3.49 -7.97
N THR A 31 12.21 -3.72 -6.76
CA THR A 31 13.09 -4.88 -6.52
C THR A 31 12.31 -6.17 -6.37
N LEU A 32 11.00 -6.11 -6.19
CA LEU A 32 10.17 -7.30 -6.05
C LEU A 32 10.02 -8.00 -7.40
N THR A 33 9.96 -9.34 -7.36
CA THR A 33 9.61 -10.11 -8.54
C THR A 33 8.14 -9.84 -8.91
N PRO A 34 7.72 -10.10 -10.16
CA PRO A 34 6.32 -9.92 -10.53
C PRO A 34 5.35 -10.68 -9.63
N LYS A 35 5.72 -11.89 -9.21
CA LYS A 35 4.90 -12.69 -8.30
C LYS A 35 4.81 -12.05 -6.91
N GLU A 36 5.92 -11.55 -6.41
CA GLU A 36 5.94 -10.85 -5.12
C GLU A 36 5.10 -9.58 -5.16
N GLN A 37 5.16 -8.82 -6.27
CA GLN A 37 4.33 -7.62 -6.44
C GLN A 37 2.85 -7.97 -6.43
N GLU A 38 2.48 -9.04 -7.12
CA GLU A 38 1.10 -9.50 -7.18
C GLU A 38 0.60 -9.92 -5.79
N ILE A 39 1.40 -10.70 -5.08
CA ILE A 39 1.07 -11.14 -3.72
C ILE A 39 0.99 -9.96 -2.77
N ALA A 40 1.89 -8.98 -2.89
CA ALA A 40 1.87 -7.77 -2.06
C ALA A 40 0.53 -7.05 -2.18
N LYS A 41 0.02 -6.89 -3.39
CA LYS A 41 -1.26 -6.23 -3.62
C LYS A 41 -2.42 -7.01 -2.99
N LEU A 42 -2.40 -8.34 -3.10
CA LEU A 42 -3.45 -9.18 -2.53
C LEU A 42 -3.40 -9.18 -1.01
N VAL A 43 -2.20 -9.23 -0.42
CA VAL A 43 -2.02 -9.16 1.04
C VAL A 43 -2.52 -7.81 1.57
N ALA A 44 -2.21 -6.72 0.86
CA ALA A 44 -2.66 -5.39 1.25
C ALA A 44 -4.18 -5.24 1.20
N GLN A 45 -4.86 -6.05 0.40
CA GLN A 45 -6.33 -6.11 0.36
C GLN A 45 -6.91 -6.97 1.48
N ASP A 46 -6.07 -7.38 2.43
CA ASP A 46 -6.45 -8.20 3.57
C ASP A 46 -6.99 -9.58 3.21
N LYS A 47 -6.51 -10.14 2.09
CA LYS A 47 -6.87 -11.50 1.71
C LYS A 47 -6.07 -12.51 2.50
N LEU A 48 -6.72 -13.60 2.88
CA LEU A 48 -6.07 -14.70 3.58
C LEU A 48 -5.10 -15.42 2.64
N ASN A 49 -4.03 -15.98 3.21
CA ASN A 49 -3.05 -16.74 2.43
C ASN A 49 -3.70 -17.88 1.64
N LYS A 50 -4.71 -18.52 2.21
CA LYS A 50 -5.46 -19.58 1.55
C LYS A 50 -6.15 -19.08 0.27
N VAL A 51 -6.77 -17.90 0.35
CA VAL A 51 -7.44 -17.28 -0.80
C VAL A 51 -6.45 -16.87 -1.86
N ILE A 52 -5.33 -16.28 -1.44
CA ILE A 52 -4.25 -15.89 -2.36
C ILE A 52 -3.69 -17.10 -3.08
N ALA A 53 -3.45 -18.19 -2.35
CA ALA A 53 -2.94 -19.43 -2.92
C ALA A 53 -3.90 -19.99 -3.97
N PHE A 54 -5.19 -19.95 -3.69
CA PHE A 54 -6.22 -20.39 -4.62
C PHE A 54 -6.24 -19.51 -5.87
N ASP A 55 -6.25 -18.21 -5.68
CA ASP A 55 -6.34 -17.25 -6.79
C ASP A 55 -5.14 -17.34 -7.74
N LEU A 56 -3.96 -17.59 -7.19
CA LEU A 56 -2.72 -17.64 -7.97
C LEU A 56 -2.32 -19.07 -8.35
N ASN A 57 -3.11 -20.07 -7.94
CA ASN A 57 -2.86 -21.47 -8.20
C ASN A 57 -1.48 -21.92 -7.68
N ILE A 58 -1.16 -21.57 -6.47
CA ILE A 58 0.06 -21.94 -5.74
C ILE A 58 -0.33 -22.44 -4.35
N THR A 59 0.64 -23.01 -3.62
CA THR A 59 0.38 -23.49 -2.27
C THR A 59 0.41 -22.34 -1.25
N GLU A 60 -0.26 -22.53 -0.12
CA GLU A 60 -0.19 -21.56 0.98
C GLU A 60 1.24 -21.38 1.49
N HIS A 61 2.02 -22.45 1.49
CA HIS A 61 3.43 -22.39 1.87
C HIS A 61 4.20 -21.44 0.96
N THR A 62 3.96 -21.53 -0.34
CA THR A 62 4.58 -20.64 -1.33
C THR A 62 4.16 -19.19 -1.10
N VAL A 63 2.89 -18.96 -0.77
CA VAL A 63 2.40 -17.60 -0.41
C VAL A 63 3.15 -17.07 0.80
N LYS A 64 3.31 -17.88 1.84
CA LYS A 64 4.03 -17.49 3.06
C LYS A 64 5.49 -17.15 2.76
N LEU A 65 6.16 -17.92 1.91
CA LEU A 65 7.53 -17.64 1.51
C LEU A 65 7.64 -16.31 0.77
N HIS A 66 6.79 -16.09 -0.21
CA HIS A 66 6.79 -14.83 -0.96
C HIS A 66 6.44 -13.65 -0.07
N ARG A 67 5.49 -13.83 0.84
CA ARG A 67 5.08 -12.79 1.78
C ARG A 67 6.25 -12.43 2.70
N GLY A 68 6.97 -13.40 3.23
CA GLY A 68 8.15 -13.16 4.05
C GLY A 68 9.24 -12.40 3.29
N ASN A 69 9.48 -12.79 2.04
CA ASN A 69 10.49 -12.15 1.21
C ASN A 69 10.12 -10.71 0.87
N LEU A 70 8.87 -10.46 0.48
CA LEU A 70 8.44 -9.09 0.14
C LEU A 70 8.44 -8.20 1.37
N TYR A 71 8.08 -8.71 2.54
CA TYR A 71 8.14 -7.94 3.77
C TYR A 71 9.56 -7.48 4.08
N LYS A 72 10.54 -8.39 3.92
CA LYS A 72 11.95 -8.06 4.12
C LYS A 72 12.44 -7.02 3.12
N LYS A 73 12.09 -7.20 1.84
CA LYS A 73 12.52 -6.29 0.78
C LYS A 73 11.95 -4.89 0.94
N LEU A 74 10.71 -4.79 1.38
CA LEU A 74 10.04 -3.50 1.57
C LEU A 74 10.29 -2.90 2.96
N GLY A 75 10.80 -3.68 3.90
CA GLY A 75 11.04 -3.21 5.25
C GLY A 75 9.76 -3.01 6.06
N VAL A 76 8.71 -3.76 5.74
CA VAL A 76 7.44 -3.70 6.46
C VAL A 76 7.27 -4.93 7.34
N ARG A 77 6.46 -4.82 8.38
CA ARG A 77 6.25 -5.89 9.36
C ARG A 77 4.81 -6.35 9.45
N THR A 78 3.87 -5.49 9.11
CA THR A 78 2.43 -5.78 9.24
C THR A 78 1.72 -5.52 7.93
N VAL A 79 0.51 -6.05 7.81
CA VAL A 79 -0.37 -5.80 6.67
C VAL A 79 -0.70 -4.31 6.57
N THR A 80 -0.89 -3.66 7.70
CA THR A 80 -1.19 -2.22 7.73
C THR A 80 -0.02 -1.42 7.17
N GLU A 81 1.22 -1.75 7.57
CA GLU A 81 2.41 -1.08 7.02
C GLU A 81 2.53 -1.31 5.53
N LEU A 82 2.26 -2.53 5.07
CA LEU A 82 2.28 -2.86 3.65
C LEU A 82 1.22 -2.07 2.89
N PHE A 83 0.01 -1.98 3.43
CA PHE A 83 -1.07 -1.20 2.84
C PHE A 83 -0.66 0.27 2.67
N LEU A 84 -0.12 0.87 3.72
CA LEU A 84 0.32 2.26 3.68
C LEU A 84 1.47 2.46 2.69
N PHE A 85 2.38 1.51 2.63
CA PHE A 85 3.50 1.55 1.69
C PHE A 85 2.99 1.56 0.24
N LEU A 86 2.12 0.64 -0.11
CA LEU A 86 1.59 0.53 -1.46
C LEU A 86 0.71 1.72 -1.82
N ARG A 87 -0.04 2.24 -0.86
CA ARG A 87 -0.85 3.44 -1.06
C ARG A 87 0.03 4.65 -1.37
N ASP A 88 1.15 4.79 -0.66
CA ASP A 88 2.06 5.92 -0.84
C ASP A 88 2.67 5.95 -2.24
N ILE A 89 2.94 4.78 -2.83
CA ILE A 89 3.52 4.69 -4.17
C ILE A 89 2.46 4.56 -5.27
N GLY A 90 1.18 4.55 -4.91
CA GLY A 90 0.09 4.49 -5.87
C GLY A 90 -0.13 3.12 -6.52
N GLU A 91 0.37 2.05 -5.90
CA GLU A 91 0.22 0.69 -6.44
C GLU A 91 -1.06 -0.01 -6.00
N LEU A 92 -1.72 0.49 -4.97
CA LEU A 92 -3.02 -0.02 -4.61
C LEU A 92 -4.07 0.53 -5.55
N ASP A 93 -4.91 -0.37 -6.04
CA ASP A 93 -6.06 0.05 -6.81
C ASP A 93 -6.99 0.83 -5.88
N LEU A 94 -7.24 2.08 -6.24
CA LEU A 94 -8.00 3.02 -5.44
C LEU A 94 -9.50 2.87 -5.62
N VAL A 95 -9.96 1.67 -5.89
CA VAL A 95 -11.39 1.36 -5.90
C VAL A 95 -12.04 1.81 -4.60
N THR A 96 -11.29 1.70 -3.51
CA THR A 96 -11.74 2.16 -2.19
C THR A 96 -11.87 3.67 -2.10
N GLU A 97 -11.30 4.41 -3.02
CA GLU A 97 -11.41 5.87 -3.07
C GLU A 97 -12.46 6.34 -4.06
N ASP A 98 -13.11 5.43 -4.76
CA ASP A 98 -14.25 5.78 -5.59
C ASP A 98 -15.38 6.26 -4.67
N PRO A 99 -15.80 7.52 -4.79
CA PRO A 99 -16.87 8.03 -3.94
C PRO A 99 -18.17 7.23 -4.06
N ALA A 100 -18.47 6.72 -5.25
CA ALA A 100 -19.67 5.90 -5.46
C ALA A 100 -19.57 4.58 -4.70
N PHE A 101 -18.39 3.95 -4.73
CA PHE A 101 -18.15 2.71 -3.99
C PHE A 101 -18.26 2.92 -2.49
N LEU A 102 -17.62 3.98 -1.98
CA LEU A 102 -17.66 4.31 -0.57
C LEU A 102 -19.09 4.63 -0.12
N HIS A 103 -19.82 5.33 -0.95
CA HIS A 103 -21.20 5.66 -0.68
C HIS A 103 -22.06 4.41 -0.60
N GLN A 104 -21.93 3.50 -1.55
CA GLN A 104 -22.65 2.23 -1.56
C GLN A 104 -22.29 1.37 -0.34
N SER A 105 -21.02 1.29 -0.04
CA SER A 105 -20.54 0.53 1.13
C SER A 105 -21.14 1.09 2.42
N TRP A 106 -21.21 2.40 2.52
CA TRP A 106 -21.79 3.07 3.67
C TRP A 106 -23.30 2.83 3.77
N LEU A 107 -24.01 2.86 2.65
CA LEU A 107 -25.45 2.59 2.62
C LEU A 107 -25.80 1.16 2.97
N LEU A 108 -24.91 0.22 2.67
CA LEU A 108 -25.10 -1.18 3.02
C LEU A 108 -24.71 -1.46 4.47
N SER A 109 -24.12 -0.52 5.15
CA SER A 109 -23.80 -0.61 6.56
C SER A 109 -25.05 -0.52 7.40
N GLU A 110 -25.08 -1.25 8.51
CA GLU A 110 -26.17 -1.17 9.48
C GLU A 110 -26.28 0.21 10.10
N ASP A 111 -25.19 0.96 10.08
CA ASP A 111 -25.14 2.31 10.63
C ASP A 111 -25.66 3.34 9.65
N ALA A 112 -25.99 2.95 8.44
CA ALA A 112 -26.59 3.86 7.47
C ALA A 112 -27.95 4.30 7.98
N PRO A 113 -28.25 5.59 7.94
CA PRO A 113 -29.54 6.09 8.41
C PRO A 113 -30.71 5.58 7.58
#